data_fd953c1b06b27c043f858c1f17df6434
#
_entry.id   fd953c1b06b27c043f858c1f17df6434
#
_cell.length_a   1.000
_cell.length_b   1.000
_cell.length_c   1.000
_cell.angle_alpha   90.00
_cell.angle_beta   90.00
_cell.angle_gamma   90.00
#
_symmetry.space_group_name_H-M   'P 1'
#
loop_
_entity.id
_entity.type
_entity.pdbx_description
1 polymer ?
#
loop_
_entity_poly.entity_id
_entity_poly.type
_entity_poly.pdbx_seq_one_letter_code
_entity_poly.pdbx_strand_id
1 'polypeptide(L)'
;MWFRGQSDYSWGLVPSVQRKDGMGEHYEQYITTNFMIHTMRLNPSVPQRYDRTLWLTLMQHYGLPTRLLDWSESPLVALYFALSSDEDAKADAAVWVLNPMKLNKKVGYGEYVPPISYDSLSSDLEGAFSNRDNDNNKSQNRIIAVSYTHLTLPTTPY
;
A
#
# COMPACT_ATOMS: atom_id res chain seq x y z
N MET A 1 12.31 11.50 -5.92
CA MET A 1 12.70 10.44 -4.95
C MET A 1 11.61 10.31 -3.92
N TRP A 2 11.34 9.10 -3.47
CA TRP A 2 10.39 8.82 -2.40
C TRP A 2 11.13 8.36 -1.15
N PHE A 3 10.56 8.68 0.01
CA PHE A 3 11.16 8.46 1.32
C PHE A 3 10.16 7.74 2.23
N ARG A 4 10.65 6.81 3.07
CA ARG A 4 9.87 6.12 4.07
C ARG A 4 10.66 5.98 5.36
N GLY A 5 10.11 6.47 6.48
CA GLY A 5 10.69 6.32 7.81
C GLY A 5 10.27 5.02 8.48
N GLN A 6 11.19 4.43 9.22
CA GLN A 6 10.95 3.29 10.12
C GLN A 6 11.74 3.50 11.39
N SER A 7 11.13 3.20 12.53
CA SER A 7 11.74 3.40 13.86
C SER A 7 12.79 2.35 14.25
N ASP A 8 12.90 1.30 13.45
CA ASP A 8 13.93 0.28 13.63
C ASP A 8 14.55 -0.06 12.28
N TYR A 9 15.86 0.16 12.16
CA TYR A 9 16.61 -0.07 10.92
C TYR A 9 16.68 -1.54 10.51
N SER A 10 16.47 -2.45 11.46
CA SER A 10 16.47 -3.90 11.20
C SER A 10 15.22 -4.38 10.48
N TRP A 11 14.16 -3.57 10.47
CA TRP A 11 12.93 -3.92 9.78
C TRP A 11 13.09 -3.87 8.27
N GLY A 12 12.68 -4.94 7.60
CA GLY A 12 12.54 -4.95 6.14
C GLY A 12 11.34 -4.12 5.66
N LEU A 13 11.30 -3.88 4.36
CA LEU A 13 10.13 -3.26 3.70
C LEU A 13 8.99 -4.28 3.59
N VAL A 14 8.38 -4.62 4.72
CA VAL A 14 7.30 -5.61 4.81
C VAL A 14 5.97 -4.90 5.02
N PRO A 15 4.97 -5.12 4.14
CA PRO A 15 3.63 -4.57 4.29
C PRO A 15 2.94 -5.01 5.58
N SER A 16 2.03 -4.18 6.11
CA SER A 16 1.39 -4.43 7.41
C SER A 16 0.63 -5.75 7.48
N VAL A 17 0.01 -6.18 6.39
CA VAL A 17 -0.72 -7.45 6.32
C VAL A 17 0.20 -8.68 6.47
N GLN A 18 1.49 -8.53 6.13
CA GLN A 18 2.48 -9.61 6.17
C GLN A 18 3.29 -9.63 7.48
N ARG A 19 3.14 -8.62 8.36
CA ARG A 19 3.93 -8.52 9.61
C ARG A 19 3.40 -9.39 10.75
N LYS A 20 2.15 -9.82 10.67
CA LYS A 20 1.52 -10.62 11.75
C LYS A 20 1.69 -12.10 11.46
N ASP A 21 2.39 -12.79 12.34
CA ASP A 21 2.53 -14.24 12.30
C ASP A 21 1.15 -14.92 12.35
N GLY A 22 0.92 -15.85 11.43
CA GLY A 22 -0.29 -16.69 11.40
C GLY A 22 -1.50 -16.13 10.65
N MET A 23 -1.43 -14.93 10.09
CA MET A 23 -2.46 -14.42 9.19
C MET A 23 -2.11 -14.85 7.77
N GLY A 24 -2.65 -16.00 7.36
CA GLY A 24 -2.43 -16.56 6.03
C GLY A 24 -2.94 -15.66 4.90
N GLU A 25 -2.66 -16.05 3.70
CA GLU A 25 -2.95 -15.38 2.42
C GLU A 25 -4.44 -14.99 2.27
N HIS A 26 -5.35 -15.79 2.84
CA HIS A 26 -6.78 -15.54 2.86
C HIS A 26 -7.21 -14.40 3.80
N TYR A 27 -6.34 -13.97 4.72
CA TYR A 27 -6.71 -12.92 5.69
C TYR A 27 -6.97 -11.57 5.02
N GLU A 28 -6.11 -11.15 4.09
CA GLU A 28 -6.31 -9.89 3.38
C GLU A 28 -7.61 -9.90 2.56
N GLN A 29 -7.92 -11.02 1.90
CA GLN A 29 -9.18 -11.17 1.17
C GLN A 29 -10.40 -11.09 2.10
N TYR A 30 -10.30 -11.74 3.26
CA TYR A 30 -11.37 -11.73 4.26
C TYR A 30 -11.64 -10.33 4.80
N ILE A 31 -10.61 -9.61 5.27
CA ILE A 31 -10.78 -8.25 5.80
C ILE A 31 -11.23 -7.27 4.72
N THR A 32 -10.72 -7.40 3.49
CA THR A 32 -11.13 -6.56 2.36
C THR A 32 -12.61 -6.76 2.05
N THR A 33 -13.07 -8.01 1.96
CA THR A 33 -14.48 -8.32 1.67
C THR A 33 -15.39 -7.78 2.76
N ASN A 34 -15.05 -7.99 4.03
CA ASN A 34 -15.85 -7.48 5.14
C ASN A 34 -15.88 -5.95 5.18
N PHE A 35 -14.74 -5.31 4.98
CA PHE A 35 -14.66 -3.86 4.92
C PHE A 35 -15.53 -3.29 3.80
N MET A 36 -15.47 -3.86 2.59
CA MET A 36 -16.30 -3.46 1.46
C MET A 36 -17.80 -3.58 1.79
N ILE A 37 -18.22 -4.72 2.33
CA ILE A 37 -19.64 -4.98 2.66
C ILE A 37 -20.15 -3.95 3.68
N HIS A 38 -19.38 -3.69 4.73
CA HIS A 38 -19.78 -2.73 5.77
C HIS A 38 -19.75 -1.29 5.26
N THR A 39 -18.71 -0.90 4.54
CA THR A 39 -18.54 0.48 4.05
C THR A 39 -19.60 0.85 3.00
N MET A 40 -19.95 -0.07 2.09
CA MET A 40 -21.01 0.14 1.09
C MET A 40 -22.38 0.39 1.71
N ARG A 41 -22.63 -0.14 2.91
CA ARG A 41 -23.89 0.09 3.63
C ARG A 41 -23.95 1.46 4.29
N LEU A 42 -22.80 2.01 4.67
CA LEU A 42 -22.70 3.26 5.43
C LEU A 42 -22.51 4.48 4.52
N ASN A 43 -21.87 4.30 3.39
CA ASN A 43 -21.54 5.40 2.49
C ASN A 43 -21.74 4.97 1.02
N PRO A 44 -22.70 5.59 0.29
CA PRO A 44 -22.89 5.31 -1.13
C PRO A 44 -21.78 5.87 -2.03
N SER A 45 -20.95 6.79 -1.53
CA SER A 45 -19.85 7.42 -2.28
C SER A 45 -18.53 6.68 -2.08
N VAL A 46 -18.54 5.35 -2.21
CA VAL A 46 -17.35 4.49 -2.10
C VAL A 46 -16.82 4.07 -3.48
N PRO A 47 -15.59 3.55 -3.57
CA PRO A 47 -15.06 3.03 -4.82
C PRO A 47 -15.96 1.96 -5.44
N GLN A 48 -15.90 1.83 -6.76
CA GLN A 48 -16.63 0.76 -7.45
C GLN A 48 -16.12 -0.61 -6.98
N ARG A 49 -17.01 -1.61 -6.96
CA ARG A 49 -16.71 -2.92 -6.37
C ARG A 49 -15.48 -3.61 -6.99
N TYR A 50 -15.22 -3.35 -8.25
CA TYR A 50 -14.09 -3.91 -8.99
C TYR A 50 -12.79 -3.12 -8.83
N ASP A 51 -12.83 -1.92 -8.25
CA ASP A 51 -11.65 -1.06 -8.06
C ASP A 51 -10.90 -1.44 -6.77
N ARG A 52 -10.23 -2.59 -6.81
CA ARG A 52 -9.51 -3.13 -5.65
C ARG A 52 -8.45 -2.18 -5.12
N THR A 53 -7.82 -1.43 -6.00
CA THR A 53 -6.74 -0.51 -5.64
C THR A 53 -7.23 0.63 -4.76
N LEU A 54 -8.34 1.25 -5.16
CA LEU A 54 -8.97 2.29 -4.34
C LEU A 54 -9.51 1.74 -3.03
N TRP A 55 -10.03 0.50 -3.02
CA TRP A 55 -10.44 -0.15 -1.79
C TRP A 55 -9.29 -0.39 -0.82
N LEU A 56 -8.14 -0.88 -1.30
CA LEU A 56 -6.96 -1.06 -0.45
C LEU A 56 -6.44 0.27 0.10
N THR A 57 -6.46 1.32 -0.71
CA THR A 57 -6.08 2.66 -0.25
C THR A 57 -7.03 3.18 0.82
N LEU A 58 -8.34 2.97 0.64
CA LEU A 58 -9.34 3.33 1.63
C LEU A 58 -9.15 2.54 2.94
N MET A 59 -8.92 1.24 2.84
CA MET A 59 -8.61 0.39 4.00
C MET A 59 -7.39 0.90 4.76
N GLN A 60 -6.33 1.28 4.05
CA GLN A 60 -5.12 1.82 4.66
C GLN A 60 -5.38 3.15 5.37
N HIS A 61 -6.19 4.02 4.76
CA HIS A 61 -6.62 5.27 5.39
C HIS A 61 -7.34 5.03 6.73
N TYR A 62 -8.11 3.95 6.85
CA TYR A 62 -8.77 3.55 8.10
C TYR A 62 -7.91 2.65 9.00
N GLY A 63 -6.61 2.54 8.75
CA GLY A 63 -5.67 1.78 9.59
C GLY A 63 -5.77 0.27 9.49
N LEU A 64 -6.49 -0.26 8.50
CA LEU A 64 -6.54 -1.70 8.25
C LEU A 64 -5.23 -2.20 7.62
N PRO A 65 -4.77 -3.40 7.97
CA PRO A 65 -3.57 -3.96 7.38
C PRO A 65 -3.76 -4.26 5.89
N THR A 66 -2.85 -3.74 5.07
CA THR A 66 -2.83 -3.93 3.62
C THR A 66 -1.45 -4.32 3.12
N ARG A 67 -1.37 -4.72 1.86
CA ARG A 67 -0.10 -4.95 1.13
C ARG A 67 0.57 -3.67 0.63
N LEU A 68 0.01 -2.50 0.92
CA LEU A 68 0.57 -1.23 0.52
C LEU A 68 1.65 -0.75 1.50
N LEU A 69 2.63 -0.06 0.98
CA LEU A 69 3.65 0.67 1.74
C LEU A 69 3.58 2.15 1.37
N ASP A 70 3.35 2.99 2.38
CA ASP A 70 3.30 4.44 2.18
C ASP A 70 4.70 5.02 1.99
N TRP A 71 4.80 5.93 1.04
CA TRP A 71 5.99 6.71 0.76
C TRP A 71 5.64 8.20 0.74
N SER A 72 6.59 9.03 1.09
CA SER A 72 6.48 10.49 1.03
C SER A 72 7.50 11.06 0.05
N GLU A 73 7.15 12.15 -0.62
CA GLU A 73 8.11 12.93 -1.41
C GLU A 73 8.98 13.84 -0.52
N SER A 74 8.59 14.04 0.73
CA SER A 74 9.32 14.82 1.72
C SER A 74 10.21 13.95 2.60
N PRO A 75 11.53 14.16 2.62
CA PRO A 75 12.41 13.45 3.56
C PRO A 75 12.12 13.81 5.02
N LEU A 76 11.60 15.02 5.30
CA LEU A 76 11.26 15.44 6.66
C LEU A 76 10.03 14.69 7.19
N VAL A 77 9.04 14.40 6.34
CA VAL A 77 7.89 13.56 6.72
C VAL A 77 8.36 12.15 7.04
N ALA A 78 9.24 11.58 6.22
CA ALA A 78 9.81 10.27 6.49
C ALA A 78 10.63 10.26 7.80
N LEU A 79 11.41 11.29 8.04
CA LEU A 79 12.16 11.45 9.29
C LEU A 79 11.22 11.55 10.50
N TYR A 80 10.14 12.32 10.39
CA TYR A 80 9.13 12.37 11.44
C TYR A 80 8.60 10.98 11.79
N PHE A 81 8.20 10.18 10.80
CA PHE A 81 7.73 8.80 11.04
C PHE A 81 8.82 7.87 11.59
N ALA A 82 10.08 8.11 11.25
CA ALA A 82 11.19 7.35 11.80
C ALA A 82 11.40 7.62 13.30
N LEU A 83 11.12 8.83 13.76
CA LEU A 83 11.38 9.29 15.14
C LEU A 83 10.12 9.33 16.02
N SER A 84 8.91 9.26 15.44
CA SER A 84 7.64 9.43 16.18
C SER A 84 7.19 8.20 16.96
N SER A 85 7.85 7.07 16.81
CA SER A 85 7.54 5.88 17.58
C SER A 85 8.39 5.89 18.85
N ASP A 86 7.72 5.68 19.95
CA ASP A 86 8.18 5.42 21.32
C ASP A 86 9.51 6.08 21.72
N GLU A 87 9.46 7.03 22.66
CA GLU A 87 10.63 7.71 23.21
C GLU A 87 11.66 6.75 23.85
N ASP A 88 11.23 5.51 24.14
CA ASP A 88 12.07 4.43 24.68
C ASP A 88 12.66 3.50 23.59
N ALA A 89 12.52 3.84 22.31
CA ALA A 89 13.06 3.01 21.23
C ALA A 89 14.58 2.89 21.34
N LYS A 90 15.06 1.67 21.62
CA LYS A 90 16.50 1.36 21.76
C LYS A 90 17.19 1.08 20.43
N ALA A 91 16.44 1.04 19.34
CA ALA A 91 16.95 0.76 18.01
C ALA A 91 17.21 2.04 17.22
N ASP A 92 18.20 2.02 16.35
CA ASP A 92 18.43 3.10 15.40
C ASP A 92 17.30 3.16 14.39
N ALA A 93 16.83 4.36 14.07
CA ALA A 93 15.81 4.59 13.05
C ALA A 93 16.43 4.57 11.65
N ALA A 94 15.60 4.32 10.62
CA ALA A 94 16.01 4.34 9.24
C ALA A 94 15.08 5.17 8.36
N VAL A 95 15.66 5.84 7.35
CA VAL A 95 14.93 6.45 6.26
C VAL A 95 15.31 5.77 4.95
N TRP A 96 14.35 5.04 4.39
CA TRP A 96 14.49 4.40 3.09
C TRP A 96 14.32 5.43 1.98
N VAL A 97 15.13 5.31 0.93
CA VAL A 97 15.09 6.19 -0.25
C VAL A 97 14.85 5.34 -1.50
N LEU A 98 13.82 5.67 -2.25
CA LEU A 98 13.40 4.95 -3.45
C LEU A 98 13.34 5.88 -4.65
N ASN A 99 13.86 5.43 -5.79
CA ASN A 99 13.53 6.02 -7.08
C ASN A 99 12.38 5.24 -7.72
N PRO A 100 11.14 5.75 -7.73
CA PRO A 100 9.98 5.01 -8.19
C PRO A 100 10.03 4.69 -9.69
N MET A 101 10.54 5.59 -10.52
CA MET A 101 10.68 5.36 -11.97
C MET A 101 11.69 4.24 -12.27
N LYS A 102 12.83 4.22 -11.56
CA LYS A 102 13.81 3.14 -11.72
C LYS A 102 13.26 1.81 -11.24
N LEU A 103 12.46 1.79 -10.16
CA LEU A 103 11.78 0.58 -9.71
C LEU A 103 10.86 0.06 -10.81
N ASN A 104 9.96 0.89 -11.34
CA ASN A 104 9.00 0.52 -12.36
C ASN A 104 9.71 0.04 -13.65
N LYS A 105 10.78 0.72 -14.07
CA LYS A 105 11.61 0.29 -15.19
C LYS A 105 12.22 -1.11 -14.96
N LYS A 106 12.74 -1.36 -13.75
CA LYS A 106 13.36 -2.65 -13.39
C LYS A 106 12.37 -3.82 -13.44
N VAL A 107 11.11 -3.59 -13.08
CA VAL A 107 10.06 -4.62 -13.13
C VAL A 107 9.34 -4.70 -14.47
N GLY A 108 9.82 -3.98 -15.48
CA GLY A 108 9.31 -4.02 -16.85
C GLY A 108 8.05 -3.19 -17.08
N TYR A 109 7.71 -2.30 -16.16
CA TYR A 109 6.51 -1.46 -16.25
C TYR A 109 6.74 -0.15 -17.04
N GLY A 110 7.99 0.29 -17.20
CA GLY A 110 8.37 1.54 -17.84
C GLY A 110 8.98 2.56 -16.87
N GLU A 111 9.55 3.62 -17.41
CA GLU A 111 10.27 4.65 -16.62
C GLU A 111 9.34 5.81 -16.24
N TYR A 112 8.16 5.49 -15.67
CA TYR A 112 7.19 6.47 -15.19
C TYR A 112 6.46 5.94 -13.94
N VAL A 113 5.77 6.85 -13.25
CA VAL A 113 4.95 6.53 -12.09
C VAL A 113 3.49 6.81 -12.44
N PRO A 114 2.68 5.79 -12.68
CA PRO A 114 1.29 5.98 -13.04
C PRO A 114 0.45 6.43 -11.84
N PRO A 115 -0.58 7.25 -12.07
CA PRO A 115 -1.59 7.48 -11.05
C PRO A 115 -2.39 6.20 -10.78
N ILE A 116 -2.78 5.98 -9.54
CA ILE A 116 -3.48 4.77 -9.11
C ILE A 116 -4.85 4.59 -9.80
N SER A 117 -5.46 5.68 -10.26
CA SER A 117 -6.75 5.70 -10.95
C SER A 117 -6.67 5.49 -12.46
N TYR A 118 -5.53 5.07 -12.99
CA TYR A 118 -5.36 4.91 -14.44
C TYR A 118 -5.92 3.57 -14.91
N ASP A 119 -6.97 3.60 -15.75
CA ASP A 119 -7.71 2.41 -16.20
C ASP A 119 -6.86 1.33 -16.89
N SER A 120 -5.76 1.72 -17.54
CA SER A 120 -4.85 0.76 -18.18
C SER A 120 -3.99 -0.03 -17.20
N LEU A 121 -3.94 0.41 -15.94
CA LEU A 121 -3.26 -0.27 -14.84
C LEU A 121 -4.07 -1.40 -14.23
N SER A 122 -5.38 -1.45 -14.50
CA SER A 122 -6.28 -2.39 -13.84
C SER A 122 -5.85 -3.84 -14.04
N SER A 123 -5.42 -4.24 -15.23
CA SER A 123 -4.99 -5.61 -15.49
C SER A 123 -3.62 -5.96 -14.86
N ASP A 124 -2.67 -5.02 -14.89
CA ASP A 124 -1.32 -5.24 -14.34
C ASP A 124 -1.30 -5.10 -12.83
N LEU A 125 -2.09 -4.17 -12.29
CA LEU A 125 -2.32 -4.03 -10.86
C LEU A 125 -3.20 -5.15 -10.33
N GLU A 126 -4.21 -5.61 -11.06
CA GLU A 126 -4.96 -6.81 -10.69
C GLU A 126 -4.05 -8.04 -10.57
N GLY A 127 -3.05 -8.17 -11.44
CA GLY A 127 -2.02 -9.20 -11.30
C GLY A 127 -1.18 -9.04 -10.03
N ALA A 128 -0.85 -7.82 -9.64
CA ALA A 128 -0.16 -7.52 -8.39
C ALA A 128 -1.04 -7.68 -7.15
N PHE A 129 -2.36 -7.52 -7.30
CA PHE A 129 -3.36 -7.57 -6.23
C PHE A 129 -4.18 -8.87 -6.20
N SER A 130 -4.11 -9.70 -7.23
CA SER A 130 -4.77 -11.00 -7.24
C SER A 130 -3.81 -12.09 -6.80
N ASN A 131 -4.13 -12.76 -5.70
CA ASN A 131 -3.55 -14.06 -5.36
C ASN A 131 -4.12 -15.11 -6.32
N ARG A 132 -3.78 -15.05 -7.60
CA ARG A 132 -4.06 -16.16 -8.50
C ARG A 132 -2.86 -17.08 -8.48
N ASP A 133 -2.87 -18.01 -7.53
CA ASP A 133 -2.19 -19.30 -7.65
C ASP A 133 -2.88 -20.13 -8.74
N ASN A 134 -2.89 -19.64 -9.97
CA ASN A 134 -3.18 -20.48 -11.10
C ASN A 134 -1.84 -20.86 -11.73
N ASP A 135 -1.54 -22.13 -11.57
CA ASP A 135 -0.49 -22.91 -12.19
C ASP A 135 -0.05 -22.38 -13.55
N ASN A 136 1.27 -22.35 -13.73
CA ASN A 136 2.02 -22.17 -14.96
C ASN A 136 2.32 -20.77 -15.45
N ASN A 137 1.93 -19.71 -14.80
CA ASN A 137 2.53 -18.42 -15.08
C ASN A 137 3.08 -17.84 -13.77
N LYS A 138 4.39 -17.80 -13.62
CA LYS A 138 5.10 -17.09 -12.56
C LYS A 138 4.80 -15.61 -12.68
N SER A 139 3.60 -15.21 -12.31
CA SER A 139 3.26 -13.84 -11.96
C SER A 139 4.07 -13.54 -10.70
N GLN A 140 5.34 -13.21 -10.92
CA GLN A 140 6.21 -12.72 -9.89
C GLN A 140 5.44 -11.65 -9.15
N ASN A 141 5.41 -11.69 -7.83
CA ASN A 141 4.94 -10.63 -6.95
C ASN A 141 5.65 -9.33 -7.35
N ARG A 142 5.07 -8.60 -8.29
CA ARG A 142 5.67 -7.39 -8.83
C ARG A 142 5.38 -6.26 -7.85
N ILE A 143 6.44 -5.63 -7.39
CA ILE A 143 6.33 -4.39 -6.62
C ILE A 143 6.29 -3.25 -7.63
N ILE A 144 5.20 -2.49 -7.65
CA ILE A 144 5.01 -1.35 -8.56
C ILE A 144 4.86 -0.08 -7.73
N ALA A 145 5.55 0.98 -8.14
CA ALA A 145 5.38 2.30 -7.58
C ALA A 145 4.25 3.03 -8.33
N VAL A 146 3.23 3.45 -7.59
CA VAL A 146 2.08 4.21 -8.11
C VAL A 146 1.91 5.50 -7.31
N SER A 147 1.48 6.58 -7.94
CA SER A 147 1.13 7.80 -7.24
C SER A 147 -0.35 7.81 -6.89
N TYR A 148 -0.64 8.22 -5.65
CA TYR A 148 -1.98 8.44 -5.16
C TYR A 148 -2.15 9.92 -4.83
N THR A 149 -3.01 10.61 -5.57
CA THR A 149 -3.46 11.93 -5.17
C THR A 149 -4.62 11.74 -4.20
N HIS A 150 -4.48 12.23 -2.97
CA HIS A 150 -5.52 12.20 -1.96
C HIS A 150 -6.84 12.69 -2.55
N LEU A 151 -7.80 11.79 -2.72
CA LEU A 151 -9.18 12.19 -2.65
C LEU A 151 -9.37 12.65 -1.21
N THR A 152 -9.57 13.94 -1.00
CA THR A 152 -10.01 14.48 0.27
C THR A 152 -11.38 13.87 0.55
N LEU A 153 -11.38 12.73 1.24
CA LEU A 153 -12.61 12.27 1.86
C LEU A 153 -13.01 13.37 2.86
N PRO A 154 -14.26 13.82 2.87
CA PRO A 154 -14.69 14.79 3.85
C PRO A 154 -14.37 14.22 5.24
N THR A 155 -13.45 14.86 5.94
CA THR A 155 -13.22 14.62 7.35
C THR A 155 -14.48 15.10 8.07
N THR A 156 -15.43 14.21 8.30
CA THR A 156 -16.47 14.48 9.30
C THR A 156 -15.77 14.44 10.65
N PRO A 157 -15.73 15.53 11.39
CA PRO A 157 -15.31 15.47 12.78
C PRO A 157 -16.34 14.64 13.54
N TYR A 158 -15.89 13.57 14.19
CA TYR A 158 -16.64 12.90 15.23
C TYR A 158 -16.36 13.58 16.57
#